data_b8962628e29ed63dbc4a3a07fed930ea
#
_entry.id   b8962628e29ed63dbc4a3a07fed930ea
#
_cell.length_a   1.000
_cell.length_b   1.000
_cell.length_c   1.000
_cell.angle_alpha   90.00
_cell.angle_beta   90.00
_cell.angle_gamma   90.00
#
_symmetry.space_group_name_H-M   'P 1'
#
loop_
_entity.id
_entity.type
_entity.pdbx_description
1 polymer ?
#
loop_
_entity_poly.entity_id
_entity_poly.type
_entity_poly.pdbx_seq_one_letter_code
_entity_poly.pdbx_strand_id
1 'polypeptide(L)'
;MQYTQQELNQIINSGQKPLWLNNADLSGADLHGADLSKARLLRANLSQANLSEANLSWADLTYANLSGADLSSAKLKATTMSGANLNGAILTQAILEEADLSRTTTIKADFSGANLRGANLSEANLSESNFSHANLREANLSETTLDSANFSQADLSQANLRESDLTGANLEGANLDGTDTEFAVMPDGTIDN
;
A
#
# COMPACT_ATOMS: atom_id res chain seq x y z
N MET A 1 13.80 12.90 13.02
CA MET A 1 14.67 12.61 11.83
C MET A 1 16.10 12.37 12.29
N GLN A 2 16.73 11.27 11.87
CA GLN A 2 18.12 10.90 12.26
C GLN A 2 19.16 11.67 11.43
N TYR A 3 18.81 12.05 10.21
CA TYR A 3 19.65 12.77 9.25
C TYR A 3 19.11 14.17 9.02
N THR A 4 19.95 15.15 8.80
CA THR A 4 19.52 16.42 8.18
C THR A 4 19.08 16.16 6.73
N GLN A 5 18.22 17.00 6.18
CA GLN A 5 17.80 16.85 4.78
C GLN A 5 19.01 16.90 3.82
N GLN A 6 20.03 17.67 4.14
CA GLN A 6 21.26 17.75 3.33
C GLN A 6 22.04 16.42 3.32
N GLU A 7 22.22 15.80 4.49
CA GLU A 7 22.88 14.49 4.61
C GLU A 7 22.09 13.41 3.88
N LEU A 8 20.76 13.41 4.01
CA LEU A 8 19.90 12.47 3.33
C LEU A 8 20.01 12.61 1.80
N ASN A 9 20.00 13.84 1.29
CA ASN A 9 20.20 14.10 -0.12
C ASN A 9 21.57 13.62 -0.62
N GLN A 10 22.63 13.78 0.18
CA GLN A 10 23.95 13.25 -0.16
C GLN A 10 23.96 11.72 -0.22
N ILE A 11 23.32 11.04 0.73
CA ILE A 11 23.20 9.58 0.75
C ILE A 11 22.45 9.08 -0.50
N ILE A 12 21.30 9.68 -0.81
CA ILE A 12 20.46 9.30 -1.95
C ILE A 12 21.22 9.51 -3.28
N ASN A 13 21.90 10.65 -3.41
CA ASN A 13 22.60 11.02 -4.64
C ASN A 13 24.05 10.46 -4.73
N SER A 14 24.48 9.66 -3.77
CA SER A 14 25.82 9.06 -3.75
C SER A 14 26.10 8.09 -4.88
N GLY A 15 25.03 7.61 -5.55
CA GLY A 15 25.10 6.55 -6.56
C GLY A 15 25.29 5.15 -5.99
N GLN A 16 25.43 5.00 -4.66
CA GLN A 16 25.52 3.68 -4.02
C GLN A 16 24.15 3.02 -3.99
N LYS A 17 24.09 1.75 -4.39
CA LYS A 17 22.87 0.92 -4.29
C LYS A 17 23.24 -0.50 -3.89
N PRO A 18 22.42 -1.17 -3.06
CA PRO A 18 21.23 -0.61 -2.39
C PRO A 18 21.59 0.41 -1.29
N LEU A 19 20.69 1.37 -1.04
CA LEU A 19 20.80 2.23 0.13
C LEU A 19 20.44 1.44 1.39
N TRP A 20 21.29 1.50 2.41
CA TRP A 20 21.11 0.79 3.68
C TRP A 20 20.55 1.76 4.74
N LEU A 21 19.22 1.77 4.89
CA LEU A 21 18.47 2.69 5.76
C LEU A 21 17.59 1.92 6.77
N ASN A 22 18.00 0.68 7.11
CA ASN A 22 17.27 -0.12 8.10
C ASN A 22 17.22 0.59 9.45
N ASN A 23 16.04 0.60 10.09
CA ASN A 23 15.75 1.27 11.36
C ASN A 23 16.04 2.78 11.35
N ALA A 24 16.27 3.40 10.20
CA ALA A 24 16.51 4.83 10.11
C ALA A 24 15.26 5.64 10.51
N ASP A 25 15.46 6.73 11.22
CA ASP A 25 14.41 7.71 11.43
C ASP A 25 14.44 8.77 10.32
N LEU A 26 13.49 8.62 9.39
CA LEU A 26 13.26 9.48 8.23
C LEU A 26 11.90 10.19 8.35
N SER A 27 11.38 10.32 9.58
CA SER A 27 10.07 10.94 9.82
C SER A 27 10.04 12.38 9.31
N GLY A 28 9.01 12.74 8.54
CA GLY A 28 8.85 14.05 7.93
C GLY A 28 9.92 14.43 6.90
N ALA A 29 10.75 13.48 6.45
CA ALA A 29 11.76 13.75 5.43
C ALA A 29 11.10 14.14 4.08
N ASP A 30 11.70 15.07 3.36
CA ASP A 30 11.37 15.34 1.97
C ASP A 30 12.18 14.40 1.06
N LEU A 31 11.48 13.42 0.51
CA LEU A 31 12.00 12.39 -0.38
C LEU A 31 11.28 12.43 -1.74
N HIS A 32 10.66 13.58 -2.08
CA HIS A 32 9.96 13.76 -3.34
C HIS A 32 10.86 13.39 -4.54
N GLY A 33 10.36 12.52 -5.41
CA GLY A 33 11.07 12.05 -6.61
C GLY A 33 12.36 11.29 -6.34
N ALA A 34 12.69 10.96 -5.09
CA ALA A 34 13.94 10.27 -4.73
C ALA A 34 14.03 8.88 -5.35
N ASP A 35 15.23 8.48 -5.79
CA ASP A 35 15.47 7.11 -6.22
C ASP A 35 15.91 6.22 -5.03
N LEU A 36 14.92 5.58 -4.42
CA LEU A 36 15.06 4.62 -3.34
C LEU A 36 14.89 3.16 -3.84
N SER A 37 15.06 2.94 -5.15
CA SER A 37 14.90 1.59 -5.71
C SER A 37 15.86 0.61 -5.06
N LYS A 38 15.34 -0.57 -4.68
CA LYS A 38 16.07 -1.63 -3.96
C LYS A 38 16.62 -1.21 -2.59
N ALA A 39 16.23 -0.07 -2.05
CA ALA A 39 16.68 0.38 -0.74
C ALA A 39 16.26 -0.60 0.36
N ARG A 40 17.09 -0.74 1.39
CA ARG A 40 16.81 -1.51 2.60
C ARG A 40 16.30 -0.56 3.68
N LEU A 41 14.99 -0.58 3.88
CA LEU A 41 14.24 0.29 4.78
C LEU A 41 13.50 -0.51 5.88
N LEU A 42 13.97 -1.74 6.16
CA LEU A 42 13.41 -2.60 7.19
C LEU A 42 13.24 -1.81 8.51
N ARG A 43 12.00 -1.74 9.02
CA ARG A 43 11.65 -1.01 10.25
C ARG A 43 12.02 0.47 10.25
N ALA A 44 12.23 1.08 9.11
CA ALA A 44 12.46 2.53 9.04
C ALA A 44 11.21 3.31 9.46
N ASN A 45 11.41 4.45 10.09
CA ASN A 45 10.34 5.39 10.39
C ASN A 45 10.28 6.44 9.27
N LEU A 46 9.26 6.34 8.42
CA LEU A 46 8.94 7.23 7.31
C LEU A 46 7.62 7.98 7.57
N SER A 47 7.16 8.03 8.84
CA SER A 47 5.91 8.69 9.17
C SER A 47 5.91 10.16 8.73
N GLN A 48 4.81 10.60 8.08
CA GLN A 48 4.66 11.96 7.56
C GLN A 48 5.74 12.37 6.52
N ALA A 49 6.52 11.44 5.98
CA ALA A 49 7.49 11.75 4.94
C ALA A 49 6.79 12.07 3.61
N ASN A 50 7.38 12.96 2.83
CA ASN A 50 6.98 13.20 1.45
C ASN A 50 7.76 12.25 0.52
N LEU A 51 7.10 11.20 0.05
CA LEU A 51 7.61 10.19 -0.89
C LEU A 51 6.91 10.30 -2.25
N SER A 52 6.22 11.42 -2.51
CA SER A 52 5.48 11.60 -3.77
C SER A 52 6.44 11.48 -4.97
N GLU A 53 6.01 10.75 -6.00
CA GLU A 53 6.79 10.45 -7.21
C GLU A 53 8.10 9.65 -6.96
N ALA A 54 8.41 9.27 -5.72
CA ALA A 54 9.63 8.52 -5.42
C ALA A 54 9.64 7.13 -6.09
N ASN A 55 10.81 6.64 -6.44
CA ASN A 55 11.01 5.28 -6.93
C ASN A 55 11.44 4.37 -5.78
N LEU A 56 10.54 3.56 -5.30
CA LEU A 56 10.73 2.54 -4.27
C LEU A 56 10.68 1.11 -4.83
N SER A 57 10.72 0.94 -6.16
CA SER A 57 10.61 -0.39 -6.78
C SER A 57 11.64 -1.36 -6.20
N TRP A 58 11.17 -2.55 -5.80
CA TRP A 58 12.00 -3.61 -5.19
C TRP A 58 12.60 -3.24 -3.82
N ALA A 59 12.19 -2.15 -3.19
CA ALA A 59 12.66 -1.79 -1.86
C ALA A 59 12.08 -2.73 -0.79
N ASP A 60 12.79 -2.87 0.32
CA ASP A 60 12.35 -3.61 1.49
C ASP A 60 11.90 -2.61 2.58
N LEU A 61 10.60 -2.48 2.73
CA LEU A 61 9.90 -1.65 3.73
C LEU A 61 9.22 -2.52 4.80
N THR A 62 9.65 -3.78 4.95
CA THR A 62 9.06 -4.69 5.93
C THR A 62 9.03 -4.06 7.33
N TYR A 63 7.85 -4.04 7.97
CA TYR A 63 7.61 -3.41 9.27
C TYR A 63 7.93 -1.91 9.34
N ALA A 64 8.09 -1.20 8.23
CA ALA A 64 8.30 0.25 8.25
C ALA A 64 7.05 1.00 8.74
N ASN A 65 7.27 2.16 9.34
CA ASN A 65 6.19 3.08 9.68
C ASN A 65 6.06 4.16 8.61
N LEU A 66 5.00 4.09 7.83
CA LEU A 66 4.64 5.01 6.74
C LEU A 66 3.36 5.81 7.10
N SER A 67 2.97 5.85 8.39
CA SER A 67 1.73 6.51 8.80
C SER A 67 1.71 7.98 8.37
N GLY A 68 0.65 8.37 7.65
CA GLY A 68 0.47 9.71 7.12
C GLY A 68 1.50 10.14 6.06
N ALA A 69 2.32 9.23 5.54
CA ALA A 69 3.25 9.54 4.46
C ALA A 69 2.51 9.83 3.15
N ASP A 70 3.06 10.73 2.35
CA ASP A 70 2.61 10.98 0.98
C ASP A 70 3.42 10.12 0.00
N LEU A 71 2.76 9.14 -0.60
CA LEU A 71 3.29 8.22 -1.63
C LEU A 71 2.56 8.45 -2.97
N SER A 72 1.92 9.59 -3.17
CA SER A 72 1.18 9.88 -4.39
C SER A 72 2.07 9.73 -5.63
N SER A 73 1.59 9.01 -6.63
CA SER A 73 2.31 8.70 -7.87
C SER A 73 3.66 7.97 -7.67
N ALA A 74 3.95 7.45 -6.48
CA ALA A 74 5.18 6.71 -6.22
C ALA A 74 5.23 5.38 -7.00
N LYS A 75 6.43 4.96 -7.38
CA LYS A 75 6.69 3.66 -8.00
C LYS A 75 7.07 2.65 -6.94
N LEU A 76 6.15 1.72 -6.66
CA LEU A 76 6.25 0.70 -5.61
C LEU A 76 6.19 -0.72 -6.21
N LYS A 77 6.52 -0.88 -7.49
CA LYS A 77 6.48 -2.21 -8.13
C LYS A 77 7.34 -3.22 -7.39
N ALA A 78 6.73 -4.36 -7.03
CA ALA A 78 7.38 -5.47 -6.33
C ALA A 78 8.12 -5.05 -5.04
N THR A 79 7.65 -4.00 -4.37
CA THR A 79 8.13 -3.55 -3.06
C THR A 79 7.60 -4.50 -1.99
N THR A 80 8.44 -4.86 -0.99
CA THR A 80 8.00 -5.61 0.17
C THR A 80 7.64 -4.65 1.30
N MET A 81 6.37 -4.65 1.74
CA MET A 81 5.85 -3.81 2.84
C MET A 81 5.14 -4.66 3.90
N SER A 82 5.41 -5.98 3.93
CA SER A 82 4.73 -6.88 4.88
C SER A 82 4.83 -6.36 6.32
N GLY A 83 3.68 -6.30 6.99
CA GLY A 83 3.57 -5.80 8.37
C GLY A 83 3.83 -4.29 8.56
N ALA A 84 3.96 -3.51 7.50
CA ALA A 84 4.15 -2.06 7.61
C ALA A 84 2.88 -1.34 8.10
N ASN A 85 3.06 -0.18 8.70
CA ASN A 85 1.98 0.72 9.09
C ASN A 85 1.82 1.84 8.04
N LEU A 86 0.71 1.82 7.31
CA LEU A 86 0.33 2.83 6.31
C LEU A 86 -0.94 3.61 6.72
N ASN A 87 -1.28 3.64 8.01
CA ASN A 87 -2.48 4.34 8.48
C ASN A 87 -2.49 5.80 8.01
N GLY A 88 -3.56 6.19 7.30
CA GLY A 88 -3.72 7.55 6.76
C GLY A 88 -2.68 7.94 5.69
N ALA A 89 -1.94 7.00 5.13
CA ALA A 89 -1.02 7.28 4.03
C ALA A 89 -1.77 7.61 2.73
N ILE A 90 -1.18 8.42 1.88
CA ILE A 90 -1.71 8.82 0.58
C ILE A 90 -0.95 8.06 -0.51
N LEU A 91 -1.63 7.16 -1.22
CA LEU A 91 -1.07 6.36 -2.30
C LEU A 91 -1.83 6.60 -3.63
N THR A 92 -2.41 7.79 -3.78
CA THR A 92 -3.19 8.13 -4.97
C THR A 92 -2.33 7.98 -6.24
N GLN A 93 -2.86 7.27 -7.25
CA GLN A 93 -2.15 7.00 -8.51
C GLN A 93 -0.80 6.27 -8.36
N ALA A 94 -0.49 5.69 -7.21
CA ALA A 94 0.75 4.94 -7.01
C ALA A 94 0.76 3.63 -7.83
N ILE A 95 1.95 3.15 -8.20
CA ILE A 95 2.15 1.91 -8.95
C ILE A 95 2.65 0.82 -8.00
N LEU A 96 1.75 -0.05 -7.54
CA LEU A 96 1.99 -1.12 -6.58
C LEU A 96 1.90 -2.52 -7.22
N GLU A 97 2.11 -2.62 -8.53
CA GLU A 97 2.09 -3.92 -9.20
C GLU A 97 2.99 -4.93 -8.49
N GLU A 98 2.44 -6.12 -8.19
CA GLU A 98 3.17 -7.23 -7.55
C GLU A 98 3.77 -6.87 -6.16
N ALA A 99 3.35 -5.77 -5.54
CA ALA A 99 3.83 -5.38 -4.21
C ALA A 99 3.27 -6.32 -3.13
N ASP A 100 4.06 -6.57 -2.09
CA ASP A 100 3.63 -7.32 -0.90
C ASP A 100 3.24 -6.36 0.23
N LEU A 101 1.92 -6.20 0.43
CA LEU A 101 1.31 -5.45 1.53
C LEU A 101 0.65 -6.38 2.57
N SER A 102 1.05 -7.66 2.61
CA SER A 102 0.45 -8.60 3.54
C SER A 102 0.60 -8.14 5.00
N ARG A 103 -0.43 -8.40 5.82
CA ARG A 103 -0.42 -8.07 7.26
C ARG A 103 -0.19 -6.61 7.59
N THR A 104 -0.37 -5.70 6.64
CA THR A 104 -0.25 -4.25 6.88
C THR A 104 -1.43 -3.72 7.68
N THR A 105 -1.23 -2.57 8.32
CA THR A 105 -2.33 -1.73 8.79
C THR A 105 -2.41 -0.50 7.90
N THR A 106 -3.54 -0.33 7.19
CA THR A 106 -3.74 0.74 6.21
C THR A 106 -5.07 1.47 6.43
N ILE A 107 -5.48 1.56 7.70
CA ILE A 107 -6.74 2.20 8.07
C ILE A 107 -6.76 3.65 7.56
N LYS A 108 -7.84 4.01 6.83
CA LYS A 108 -8.03 5.35 6.25
C LYS A 108 -6.95 5.77 5.24
N ALA A 109 -6.25 4.81 4.64
CA ALA A 109 -5.31 5.12 3.57
C ALA A 109 -6.05 5.41 2.25
N ASP A 110 -5.45 6.24 1.40
CA ASP A 110 -6.03 6.61 0.11
C ASP A 110 -5.25 5.96 -1.04
N PHE A 111 -5.84 4.91 -1.64
CA PHE A 111 -5.34 4.20 -2.82
C PHE A 111 -6.12 4.59 -4.09
N SER A 112 -6.81 5.73 -4.10
CA SER A 112 -7.65 6.06 -5.25
C SER A 112 -6.84 6.16 -6.55
N GLY A 113 -7.32 5.45 -7.58
CA GLY A 113 -6.66 5.32 -8.87
C GLY A 113 -5.31 4.59 -8.86
N ALA A 114 -4.91 3.98 -7.75
CA ALA A 114 -3.65 3.24 -7.68
C ALA A 114 -3.70 1.93 -8.51
N ASN A 115 -2.55 1.49 -9.00
CA ASN A 115 -2.41 0.22 -9.70
C ASN A 115 -1.82 -0.84 -8.76
N LEU A 116 -2.70 -1.71 -8.23
CA LEU A 116 -2.40 -2.82 -7.32
C LEU A 116 -2.50 -4.18 -8.03
N ARG A 117 -2.37 -4.22 -9.35
CA ARG A 117 -2.52 -5.48 -10.09
C ARG A 117 -1.54 -6.55 -9.55
N GLY A 118 -2.09 -7.71 -9.17
CA GLY A 118 -1.32 -8.84 -8.62
C GLY A 118 -0.66 -8.57 -7.27
N ALA A 119 -1.00 -7.47 -6.60
CA ALA A 119 -0.47 -7.18 -5.27
C ALA A 119 -1.01 -8.17 -4.22
N ASN A 120 -0.21 -8.45 -3.20
CA ASN A 120 -0.60 -9.27 -2.05
C ASN A 120 -0.98 -8.36 -0.88
N LEU A 121 -2.28 -8.32 -0.52
CA LEU A 121 -2.82 -7.59 0.63
C LEU A 121 -3.37 -8.55 1.70
N SER A 122 -3.09 -9.86 1.61
CA SER A 122 -3.67 -10.85 2.53
C SER A 122 -3.43 -10.51 4.00
N GLU A 123 -4.40 -10.83 4.84
CA GLU A 123 -4.36 -10.60 6.29
C GLU A 123 -4.18 -9.12 6.69
N ALA A 124 -4.36 -8.15 5.77
CA ALA A 124 -4.23 -6.72 6.06
C ALA A 124 -5.50 -6.14 6.68
N ASN A 125 -5.34 -5.08 7.48
CA ASN A 125 -6.46 -4.26 7.93
C ASN A 125 -6.56 -3.01 7.04
N LEU A 126 -7.58 -2.99 6.17
CA LEU A 126 -7.85 -1.99 5.15
C LEU A 126 -9.13 -1.17 5.46
N SER A 127 -9.58 -1.20 6.71
CA SER A 127 -10.84 -0.55 7.12
C SER A 127 -10.83 0.94 6.76
N GLU A 128 -11.97 1.43 6.28
CA GLU A 128 -12.20 2.83 5.88
C GLU A 128 -11.24 3.35 4.78
N SER A 129 -10.47 2.48 4.12
CA SER A 129 -9.55 2.89 3.05
C SER A 129 -10.28 3.15 1.74
N ASN A 130 -9.73 4.03 0.93
CA ASN A 130 -10.29 4.44 -0.35
C ASN A 130 -9.56 3.77 -1.52
N PHE A 131 -10.22 2.85 -2.21
CA PHE A 131 -9.76 2.17 -3.42
C PHE A 131 -10.57 2.60 -4.65
N SER A 132 -11.24 3.75 -4.62
CA SER A 132 -12.04 4.19 -5.75
C SER A 132 -11.18 4.30 -7.02
N HIS A 133 -11.70 3.76 -8.15
CA HIS A 133 -10.99 3.70 -9.43
C HIS A 133 -9.65 2.94 -9.40
N ALA A 134 -9.31 2.21 -8.36
CA ALA A 134 -8.08 1.43 -8.29
C ALA A 134 -8.14 0.19 -9.19
N ASN A 135 -7.01 -0.24 -9.71
CA ASN A 135 -6.84 -1.50 -10.41
C ASN A 135 -6.33 -2.57 -9.42
N LEU A 136 -7.22 -3.47 -9.01
CA LEU A 136 -6.96 -4.59 -8.09
C LEU A 136 -7.05 -5.95 -8.81
N ARG A 137 -6.94 -5.97 -10.15
CA ARG A 137 -6.98 -7.23 -10.91
C ARG A 137 -5.96 -8.22 -10.39
N GLU A 138 -6.41 -9.48 -10.23
CA GLU A 138 -5.53 -10.58 -9.79
C GLU A 138 -4.90 -10.33 -8.38
N ALA A 139 -5.34 -9.31 -7.62
CA ALA A 139 -4.83 -9.03 -6.29
C ALA A 139 -5.30 -10.08 -5.27
N ASN A 140 -4.47 -10.37 -4.27
CA ASN A 140 -4.86 -11.23 -3.16
C ASN A 140 -5.29 -10.36 -1.95
N LEU A 141 -6.57 -10.37 -1.65
CA LEU A 141 -7.21 -9.70 -0.51
C LEU A 141 -7.83 -10.75 0.46
N SER A 142 -7.35 -11.99 0.46
CA SER A 142 -7.89 -13.01 1.36
C SER A 142 -7.65 -12.65 2.83
N GLU A 143 -8.61 -13.01 3.69
CA GLU A 143 -8.52 -12.81 5.14
C GLU A 143 -8.33 -11.33 5.56
N THR A 144 -8.74 -10.38 4.69
CA THR A 144 -8.60 -8.94 4.98
C THR A 144 -9.81 -8.38 5.74
N THR A 145 -9.57 -7.34 6.54
CA THR A 145 -10.64 -6.50 7.09
C THR A 145 -10.83 -5.30 6.17
N LEU A 146 -12.00 -5.18 5.54
CA LEU A 146 -12.37 -4.16 4.56
C LEU A 146 -13.60 -3.35 5.02
N ASP A 147 -13.88 -3.37 6.34
CA ASP A 147 -15.03 -2.64 6.88
C ASP A 147 -15.07 -1.20 6.39
N SER A 148 -16.21 -0.80 5.83
CA SER A 148 -16.44 0.55 5.32
C SER A 148 -15.43 1.03 4.26
N ALA A 149 -14.69 0.14 3.59
CA ALA A 149 -13.79 0.49 2.50
C ALA A 149 -14.55 0.94 1.25
N ASN A 150 -13.97 1.85 0.48
CA ASN A 150 -14.58 2.35 -0.75
C ASN A 150 -13.92 1.76 -1.99
N PHE A 151 -14.61 0.86 -2.69
CA PHE A 151 -14.19 0.27 -3.97
C PHE A 151 -15.00 0.80 -5.17
N SER A 152 -15.64 1.97 -5.03
CA SER A 152 -16.44 2.49 -6.14
C SER A 152 -15.62 2.60 -7.43
N GLN A 153 -16.14 2.02 -8.53
CA GLN A 153 -15.49 1.99 -9.85
C GLN A 153 -14.12 1.28 -9.87
N ALA A 154 -13.76 0.50 -8.86
CA ALA A 154 -12.53 -0.29 -8.85
C ALA A 154 -12.62 -1.53 -9.75
N ASP A 155 -11.50 -1.99 -10.28
CA ASP A 155 -11.42 -3.26 -11.00
C ASP A 155 -10.85 -4.34 -10.07
N LEU A 156 -11.74 -5.20 -9.56
CA LEU A 156 -11.44 -6.36 -8.71
C LEU A 156 -11.46 -7.68 -9.51
N SER A 157 -11.47 -7.61 -10.84
CA SER A 157 -11.59 -8.83 -11.66
C SER A 157 -10.46 -9.81 -11.35
N GLN A 158 -10.82 -11.09 -11.18
CA GLN A 158 -9.90 -12.18 -10.80
C GLN A 158 -9.21 -11.98 -9.45
N ALA A 159 -9.64 -11.04 -8.61
CA ALA A 159 -9.10 -10.87 -7.25
C ALA A 159 -9.56 -12.02 -6.34
N ASN A 160 -8.78 -12.29 -5.30
CA ASN A 160 -9.14 -13.24 -4.25
C ASN A 160 -9.59 -12.46 -2.99
N LEU A 161 -10.86 -12.54 -2.65
CA LEU A 161 -11.50 -11.96 -1.46
C LEU A 161 -11.96 -13.03 -0.45
N ARG A 162 -11.49 -14.28 -0.57
CA ARG A 162 -11.89 -15.37 0.33
C ARG A 162 -11.70 -14.97 1.79
N GLU A 163 -12.70 -15.29 2.62
CA GLU A 163 -12.66 -15.05 4.05
C GLU A 163 -12.44 -13.59 4.46
N SER A 164 -12.66 -12.64 3.54
CA SER A 164 -12.54 -11.20 3.83
C SER A 164 -13.83 -10.63 4.43
N ASP A 165 -13.71 -9.55 5.21
CA ASP A 165 -14.85 -8.82 5.78
C ASP A 165 -15.06 -7.48 5.05
N LEU A 166 -16.07 -7.44 4.16
CA LEU A 166 -16.47 -6.24 3.41
C LEU A 166 -17.67 -5.51 4.06
N THR A 167 -17.96 -5.74 5.34
CA THR A 167 -19.12 -5.13 6.00
C THR A 167 -19.15 -3.61 5.72
N GLY A 168 -20.26 -3.11 5.18
CA GLY A 168 -20.43 -1.68 4.88
C GLY A 168 -19.55 -1.13 3.75
N ALA A 169 -18.77 -1.97 3.06
CA ALA A 169 -17.95 -1.50 1.93
C ALA A 169 -18.81 -1.00 0.76
N ASN A 170 -18.33 0.00 0.04
CA ASN A 170 -18.97 0.50 -1.17
C ASN A 170 -18.41 -0.17 -2.41
N LEU A 171 -19.20 -1.01 -3.07
CA LEU A 171 -18.87 -1.70 -4.33
C LEU A 171 -19.55 -1.08 -5.55
N GLU A 172 -20.08 0.14 -5.49
CA GLU A 172 -20.80 0.77 -6.58
C GLU A 172 -19.96 0.87 -7.86
N GLY A 173 -20.41 0.19 -8.92
CA GLY A 173 -19.71 0.17 -10.21
C GLY A 173 -18.38 -0.57 -10.21
N ALA A 174 -18.05 -1.30 -9.16
CA ALA A 174 -16.87 -2.16 -9.14
C ALA A 174 -17.03 -3.34 -10.12
N ASN A 175 -15.94 -3.71 -10.78
CA ASN A 175 -15.88 -4.92 -11.61
C ASN A 175 -15.44 -6.11 -10.76
N LEU A 176 -16.33 -7.07 -10.58
CA LEU A 176 -16.12 -8.31 -9.82
C LEU A 176 -16.02 -9.55 -10.70
N ASP A 177 -15.74 -9.43 -11.99
CA ASP A 177 -15.69 -10.56 -12.92
C ASP A 177 -14.64 -11.60 -12.51
N GLY A 178 -15.08 -12.79 -12.11
CA GLY A 178 -14.21 -13.89 -11.70
C GLY A 178 -13.50 -13.66 -10.36
N THR A 179 -13.97 -12.71 -9.55
CA THR A 179 -13.52 -12.54 -8.17
C THR A 179 -13.93 -13.76 -7.32
N ASP A 180 -13.03 -14.29 -6.52
CA ASP A 180 -13.31 -15.33 -5.54
C ASP A 180 -13.73 -14.68 -4.21
N THR A 181 -15.00 -14.81 -3.85
CA THR A 181 -15.62 -14.26 -2.63
C THR A 181 -16.04 -15.36 -1.64
N GLU A 182 -15.58 -16.61 -1.83
CA GLU A 182 -15.98 -17.73 -0.99
C GLU A 182 -15.68 -17.44 0.49
N PHE A 183 -16.71 -17.57 1.34
CA PHE A 183 -16.71 -17.24 2.76
C PHE A 183 -16.48 -15.77 3.11
N ALA A 184 -16.51 -14.86 2.14
CA ALA A 184 -16.44 -13.43 2.44
C ALA A 184 -17.75 -12.94 3.09
N VAL A 185 -17.62 -12.00 4.03
CA VAL A 185 -18.76 -11.25 4.57
C VAL A 185 -19.00 -10.07 3.59
N MET A 186 -20.16 -10.09 2.92
CA MET A 186 -20.54 -9.09 1.92
C MET A 186 -20.97 -7.76 2.59
N PRO A 187 -21.09 -6.65 1.84
CA PRO A 187 -21.40 -5.34 2.43
C PRO A 187 -22.68 -5.27 3.26
N ASP A 188 -23.65 -6.12 2.98
CA ASP A 188 -24.92 -6.23 3.73
C ASP A 188 -24.85 -7.18 4.94
N GLY A 189 -23.69 -7.73 5.23
CA GLY A 189 -23.44 -8.68 6.31
C GLY A 189 -23.79 -10.14 5.98
N THR A 190 -24.17 -10.46 4.74
CA THR A 190 -24.38 -11.85 4.31
C THR A 190 -23.03 -12.53 4.02
N ILE A 191 -22.97 -13.85 4.19
CA ILE A 191 -21.77 -14.64 3.84
C ILE A 191 -21.98 -15.26 2.47
N ASP A 192 -21.00 -15.08 1.59
CA ASP A 192 -20.96 -15.75 0.29
C ASP A 192 -20.46 -17.20 0.48
N ASN A 193 -21.22 -18.22 -0.03
CA ASN A 193 -21.01 -19.66 0.22
C ASN A 193 -20.83 -20.42 -1.10
#